data_0febe44886b18d8c5379a87a8910ddb7
#
_entry.id   0febe44886b18d8c5379a87a8910ddb7
#
_cell.length_a   1.000
_cell.length_b   1.000
_cell.length_c   1.000
_cell.angle_alpha   90.00
_cell.angle_beta   90.00
_cell.angle_gamma   90.00
#
_symmetry.space_group_name_H-M   'P 1'
#
loop_
_entity.id
_entity.type
_entity.pdbx_description
1 polymer ?
#
loop_
_entity_poly.entity_id
_entity_poly.type
_entity_poly.pdbx_seq_one_letter_code
_entity_poly.pdbx_strand_id
1 'polypeptide(L)'
;TTEIYTLSLHDALPIYGFREVENYLVQLKVYEDEAAVRQEALDAARDSLRLTENQYKAGLIAYIDVVVVQATALSNERSVLNILQNRLIASVQLIAALGGGWDGELDVSDATR
;
A
#
# COMPACT_ATOMS: atom_id res chain seq x y z
N THR A 1 -20.43 -2.99 40.13
CA THR A 1 -20.37 -3.68 38.83
C THR A 1 -20.31 -2.73 37.65
N THR A 2 -21.14 -1.67 37.66
CA THR A 2 -21.12 -0.66 36.62
C THR A 2 -19.77 0.04 36.51
N GLU A 3 -19.15 0.32 37.64
CA GLU A 3 -17.83 0.93 37.70
C GLU A 3 -16.77 0.02 37.08
N ILE A 4 -16.87 -1.28 37.34
CA ILE A 4 -15.97 -2.26 36.78
C ILE A 4 -16.11 -2.31 35.25
N TYR A 5 -17.33 -2.27 34.75
CA TYR A 5 -17.56 -2.23 33.33
C TYR A 5 -17.01 -0.97 32.67
N THR A 6 -17.21 0.16 33.31
CA THR A 6 -16.73 1.45 32.82
C THR A 6 -15.21 1.47 32.75
N LEU A 7 -14.53 1.00 33.80
CA LEU A 7 -13.08 0.90 33.84
C LEU A 7 -12.57 -0.07 32.77
N SER A 8 -13.24 -1.20 32.60
CA SER A 8 -12.87 -2.19 31.60
C SER A 8 -12.99 -1.61 30.20
N LEU A 9 -14.04 -0.83 29.92
CA LEU A 9 -14.20 -0.17 28.62
C LEU A 9 -13.12 0.89 28.40
N HIS A 10 -12.81 1.66 29.41
CA HIS A 10 -11.75 2.67 29.31
C HIS A 10 -10.39 2.04 29.06
N ASP A 11 -10.11 0.90 29.70
CA ASP A 11 -8.85 0.18 29.49
C ASP A 11 -8.83 -0.51 28.12
N ALA A 12 -9.98 -1.03 27.68
CA ALA A 12 -10.07 -1.75 26.42
C ALA A 12 -9.91 -0.84 25.19
N LEU A 13 -10.48 0.36 25.24
CA LEU A 13 -10.42 1.28 24.10
C LEU A 13 -9.00 1.66 23.69
N PRO A 14 -8.09 2.06 24.63
CA PRO A 14 -6.71 2.31 24.27
C PRO A 14 -5.99 1.09 23.72
N ILE A 15 -6.28 -0.08 24.25
CA ILE A 15 -5.67 -1.34 23.81
C ILE A 15 -6.09 -1.66 22.37
N TYR A 16 -7.38 -1.49 22.06
CA TYR A 16 -7.87 -1.74 20.70
C TYR A 16 -7.29 -0.73 19.70
N GLY A 17 -7.23 0.53 20.07
CA GLY A 17 -6.61 1.55 19.24
C GLY A 17 -5.13 1.27 18.98
N PHE A 18 -4.43 0.83 20.00
CA PHE A 18 -3.03 0.48 19.88
C PHE A 18 -2.82 -0.74 18.96
N ARG A 19 -3.68 -1.74 19.08
CA ARG A 19 -3.63 -2.91 18.18
C ARG A 19 -3.91 -2.55 16.74
N GLU A 20 -4.88 -1.69 16.50
CA GLU A 20 -5.17 -1.21 15.15
C GLU A 20 -3.97 -0.49 14.55
N VAL A 21 -3.35 0.39 15.33
CA VAL A 21 -2.15 1.10 14.89
C VAL A 21 -1.01 0.12 14.58
N GLU A 22 -0.79 -0.86 15.46
CA GLU A 22 0.23 -1.89 15.23
C GLU A 22 -0.05 -2.69 13.96
N ASN A 23 -1.31 -3.08 13.75
CA ASN A 23 -1.70 -3.84 12.57
C ASN A 23 -1.46 -3.04 11.30
N TYR A 24 -1.82 -1.77 11.29
CA TYR A 24 -1.59 -0.91 10.13
C TYR A 24 -0.10 -0.68 9.88
N LEU A 25 0.70 -0.55 10.93
CA LEU A 25 2.14 -0.41 10.80
C LEU A 25 2.77 -1.67 10.19
N VAL A 26 2.32 -2.85 10.64
CA VAL A 26 2.78 -4.12 10.08
C VAL A 26 2.39 -4.23 8.60
N GLN A 27 1.15 -3.87 8.27
CA GLN A 27 0.70 -3.85 6.88
C GLN A 27 1.52 -2.91 6.01
N LEU A 28 1.82 -1.72 6.50
CA LEU A 28 2.65 -0.77 5.77
C LEU A 28 4.04 -1.33 5.51
N LYS A 29 4.62 -2.00 6.50
CA LYS A 29 5.93 -2.62 6.35
C LYS A 29 5.90 -3.73 5.30
N VAL A 30 4.87 -4.57 5.33
CA VAL A 30 4.70 -5.63 4.34
C VAL A 30 4.55 -5.05 2.93
N TYR A 31 3.72 -4.02 2.78
CA TYR A 31 3.54 -3.36 1.48
C TYR A 31 4.82 -2.69 1.00
N GLU A 32 5.59 -2.11 1.91
CA GLU A 32 6.88 -1.52 1.56
C GLU A 32 7.85 -2.57 1.02
N ASP A 33 7.94 -3.71 1.70
CA ASP A 33 8.79 -4.82 1.26
C ASP A 33 8.32 -5.38 -0.08
N GLU A 34 7.01 -5.58 -0.24
CA GLU A 34 6.44 -6.02 -1.51
C GLU A 34 6.68 -5.01 -2.63
N ALA A 35 6.55 -3.72 -2.33
CA ALA A 35 6.77 -2.68 -3.32
C ALA A 35 8.19 -2.73 -3.86
N ALA A 36 9.17 -2.96 -3.00
CA ALA A 36 10.57 -3.09 -3.42
C ALA A 36 10.77 -4.28 -4.35
N VAL A 37 10.20 -5.42 -4.01
CA VAL A 37 10.30 -6.64 -4.84
C VAL A 37 9.61 -6.43 -6.19
N ARG A 38 8.42 -5.83 -6.19
CA ARG A 38 7.68 -5.60 -7.43
C ARG A 38 8.34 -4.56 -8.31
N GLN A 39 9.00 -3.57 -7.70
CA GLN A 39 9.77 -2.59 -8.45
C GLN A 39 10.98 -3.23 -9.13
N GLU A 40 11.67 -4.13 -8.45
CA GLU A 40 12.76 -4.88 -9.06
C GLU A 40 12.27 -5.72 -10.24
N ALA A 41 11.12 -6.38 -10.08
CA ALA A 41 10.53 -7.17 -11.17
C ALA A 41 10.16 -6.29 -12.36
N LEU A 42 9.63 -5.09 -12.10
CA LEU A 42 9.30 -4.14 -13.16
C LEU A 42 10.55 -3.66 -13.90
N ASP A 43 11.59 -3.32 -13.15
CA ASP A 43 12.85 -2.88 -13.75
C ASP A 43 13.47 -3.98 -14.64
N ALA A 44 13.45 -5.21 -14.16
CA ALA A 44 13.91 -6.37 -14.93
C ALA A 44 13.06 -6.58 -16.20
N ALA A 45 11.74 -6.42 -16.08
CA ALA A 45 10.85 -6.55 -17.23
C ALA A 45 11.08 -5.46 -18.26
N ARG A 46 11.33 -4.23 -17.83
CA ARG A 46 11.67 -3.11 -18.72
C ARG A 46 12.99 -3.33 -19.44
N ASP A 47 13.99 -3.84 -18.74
CA ASP A 47 15.27 -4.17 -19.36
C ASP A 47 15.10 -5.30 -20.39
N SER A 48 14.33 -6.31 -20.07
CA SER A 48 14.00 -7.39 -20.99
C SER A 48 13.28 -6.86 -22.22
N LEU A 49 12.36 -5.95 -22.05
CA LEU A 49 11.65 -5.32 -23.16
C LEU A 49 12.60 -4.53 -24.06
N ARG A 50 13.48 -3.77 -23.48
CA ARG A 50 14.47 -3.00 -24.25
C ARG A 50 15.37 -3.91 -25.08
N LEU A 51 15.85 -4.99 -24.49
CA LEU A 51 16.68 -5.98 -25.20
C LEU A 51 15.89 -6.65 -26.33
N THR A 52 14.64 -7.00 -26.06
CA THR A 52 13.76 -7.62 -27.05
C THR A 52 13.47 -6.68 -28.22
N GLU A 53 13.23 -5.42 -27.93
CA GLU A 53 13.02 -4.39 -28.97
C GLU A 53 14.29 -4.23 -29.83
N ASN A 54 15.45 -4.24 -29.22
CA ASN A 54 16.72 -4.16 -29.95
C ASN A 54 16.93 -5.39 -30.86
N GLN A 55 16.59 -6.58 -30.36
CA GLN A 55 16.64 -7.81 -31.16
C GLN A 55 15.68 -7.75 -32.34
N TYR A 56 14.49 -7.22 -32.14
CA TYR A 56 13.53 -7.03 -33.22
C TYR A 56 14.06 -6.06 -34.27
N LYS A 57 14.61 -4.94 -33.83
CA LYS A 57 15.18 -3.94 -34.76
C LYS A 57 16.35 -4.52 -35.58
N ALA A 58 17.08 -5.46 -34.96
CA ALA A 58 18.16 -6.14 -35.62
C ALA A 58 17.70 -7.30 -36.54
N GLY A 59 16.39 -7.57 -36.55
CA GLY A 59 15.84 -8.64 -37.39
C GLY A 59 16.01 -10.04 -36.87
N LEU A 60 16.35 -10.18 -35.57
CA LEU A 60 16.64 -11.49 -34.98
C LEU A 60 15.39 -12.21 -34.50
N ILE A 61 14.30 -11.49 -34.18
CA ILE A 61 13.09 -12.07 -33.63
C ILE A 61 11.86 -11.47 -34.31
N ALA A 62 10.71 -12.12 -34.15
CA ALA A 62 9.43 -11.65 -34.67
C ALA A 62 8.82 -10.60 -33.73
N TYR A 63 7.97 -9.75 -34.29
CA TYR A 63 7.31 -8.71 -33.53
C TYR A 63 6.41 -9.28 -32.42
N ILE A 64 5.85 -10.47 -32.62
CA ILE A 64 5.02 -11.12 -31.61
C ILE A 64 5.78 -11.33 -30.27
N ASP A 65 7.09 -11.58 -30.37
CA ASP A 65 7.92 -11.73 -29.18
C ASP A 65 8.02 -10.43 -28.41
N VAL A 66 8.10 -9.30 -29.09
CA VAL A 66 8.08 -7.98 -28.48
C VAL A 66 6.74 -7.74 -27.76
N VAL A 67 5.63 -8.10 -28.41
CA VAL A 67 4.28 -7.94 -27.83
C VAL A 67 4.13 -8.72 -26.54
N VAL A 68 4.64 -9.94 -26.50
CA VAL A 68 4.58 -10.79 -25.30
C VAL A 68 5.35 -10.14 -24.14
N VAL A 69 6.55 -9.63 -24.41
CA VAL A 69 7.38 -8.98 -23.39
C VAL A 69 6.76 -7.66 -22.96
N GLN A 70 6.16 -6.91 -23.88
CA GLN A 70 5.41 -5.69 -23.55
C GLN A 70 4.25 -5.97 -22.60
N ALA A 71 3.52 -7.06 -22.85
CA ALA A 71 2.41 -7.45 -21.98
C ALA A 71 2.90 -7.80 -20.58
N THR A 72 4.04 -8.48 -20.47
CA THR A 72 4.65 -8.80 -19.19
C THR A 72 5.07 -7.53 -18.45
N ALA A 73 5.73 -6.61 -19.14
CA ALA A 73 6.14 -5.34 -18.54
C ALA A 73 4.93 -4.54 -18.04
N LEU A 74 3.86 -4.49 -18.82
CA LEU A 74 2.63 -3.80 -18.44
C LEU A 74 1.98 -4.45 -17.22
N SER A 75 1.97 -5.77 -17.15
CA SER A 75 1.45 -6.51 -16.00
C SER A 75 2.24 -6.19 -14.73
N ASN A 76 3.57 -6.13 -14.82
CA ASN A 76 4.43 -5.74 -13.70
C ASN A 76 4.19 -4.30 -13.28
N GLU A 77 3.97 -3.40 -14.23
CA GLU A 77 3.67 -2.00 -13.96
C GLU A 77 2.35 -1.87 -13.18
N ARG A 78 1.33 -2.59 -13.59
CA ARG A 78 0.04 -2.63 -12.87
C ARG A 78 0.21 -3.19 -11.47
N SER A 79 1.06 -4.18 -11.31
CA SER A 79 1.35 -4.78 -10.01
C SER A 79 1.98 -3.77 -9.07
N VAL A 80 2.92 -2.97 -9.54
CA VAL A 80 3.53 -1.88 -8.77
C VAL A 80 2.48 -0.84 -8.37
N LEU A 81 1.63 -0.45 -9.32
CA LEU A 81 0.57 0.52 -9.04
C LEU A 81 -0.42 0.00 -8.00
N ASN A 82 -0.78 -1.27 -8.07
CA ASN A 82 -1.67 -1.88 -7.08
C ASN A 82 -1.09 -1.84 -5.68
N ILE A 83 0.19 -2.15 -5.52
CA ILE A 83 0.81 -2.15 -4.21
C ILE A 83 0.96 -0.72 -3.67
N LEU A 84 1.24 0.24 -4.53
CA LEU A 84 1.27 1.65 -4.15
C LEU A 84 -0.09 2.13 -3.67
N GLN A 85 -1.15 1.73 -4.35
CA GLN A 85 -2.52 2.03 -3.96
C GLN A 85 -2.84 1.43 -2.60
N ASN A 86 -2.47 0.18 -2.37
CA ASN A 86 -2.69 -0.50 -1.10
C ASN A 86 -1.91 0.18 0.04
N ARG A 87 -0.69 0.62 -0.23
CA ARG A 87 0.10 1.40 0.74
C ARG A 87 -0.60 2.70 1.10
N LEU A 88 -1.12 3.39 0.10
CA LEU A 88 -1.82 4.65 0.31
C LEU A 88 -3.07 4.46 1.15
N ILE A 89 -3.86 3.43 0.85
CA ILE A 89 -5.05 3.09 1.62
C ILE A 89 -4.66 2.75 3.07
N ALA A 90 -3.64 1.93 3.26
CA ALA A 90 -3.17 1.58 4.60
C ALA A 90 -2.68 2.80 5.38
N SER A 91 -2.02 3.74 4.70
CA SER A 91 -1.57 4.99 5.31
C SER A 91 -2.76 5.83 5.76
N VAL A 92 -3.79 5.94 4.94
CA VAL A 92 -5.01 6.66 5.29
C VAL A 92 -5.70 6.01 6.48
N GLN A 93 -5.78 4.68 6.49
CA GLN A 93 -6.36 3.94 7.60
C GLN A 93 -5.58 4.15 8.89
N LEU A 94 -4.27 4.19 8.81
CA LEU A 94 -3.42 4.46 9.96
C LEU A 94 -3.65 5.87 10.50
N ILE A 95 -3.71 6.85 9.62
CA ILE A 95 -3.99 8.23 10.01
C ILE A 95 -5.37 8.34 10.66
N ALA A 96 -6.36 7.67 10.10
CA ALA A 96 -7.70 7.64 10.68
C ALA A 96 -7.70 7.00 12.07
N ALA A 97 -6.96 5.91 12.24
CA ALA A 97 -6.86 5.25 13.53
C ALA A 97 -6.17 6.12 14.58
N LEU A 98 -5.10 6.83 14.17
CA LEU A 98 -4.39 7.74 15.06
C LEU A 98 -5.22 9.00 15.35
N GLY A 99 -5.90 9.52 14.33
CA GLY A 99 -6.70 10.72 14.44
C GLY A 99 -8.04 10.51 15.09
N GLY A 100 -8.55 9.27 15.09
CA GLY A 100 -9.89 8.97 15.60
C GLY A 100 -10.05 9.20 17.09
N GLY A 101 -8.93 9.34 17.81
CA GLY A 101 -8.98 9.57 19.24
C GLY A 101 -9.06 11.04 19.63
N TRP A 102 -8.62 11.96 18.76
CA TRP A 102 -8.55 13.37 19.15
C TRP A 102 -9.09 14.33 18.12
N ASP A 103 -9.43 13.82 16.98
CA ASP A 103 -9.68 14.70 15.86
C ASP A 103 -10.93 15.53 15.98
N GLY A 104 -11.82 15.21 15.16
CA GLY A 104 -12.93 16.05 14.85
C GLY A 104 -13.71 16.61 16.01
N GLU A 105 -13.87 15.84 17.03
CA GLU A 105 -14.72 16.31 18.13
C GLU A 105 -14.15 17.55 18.79
N LEU A 106 -12.86 17.68 18.81
CA LEU A 106 -12.24 18.85 19.43
C LEU A 106 -12.44 20.09 18.58
N ASP A 107 -12.13 19.95 17.30
CA ASP A 107 -12.14 21.10 16.42
C ASP A 107 -13.53 21.58 16.09
N VAL A 108 -14.42 20.65 15.82
CA VAL A 108 -15.77 20.99 15.41
C VAL A 108 -16.57 21.56 16.57
N SER A 109 -16.42 20.97 17.75
CA SER A 109 -17.20 21.46 18.90
C SER A 109 -16.73 22.83 19.34
N ASP A 110 -15.45 23.10 19.28
CA ASP A 110 -14.93 24.42 19.65
C ASP A 110 -15.26 25.46 18.60
N ALA A 111 -15.25 25.07 17.34
CA ALA A 111 -15.55 25.99 16.26
C ALA A 111 -16.99 26.45 16.27
N THR A 112 -17.91 25.66 16.83
CA THR A 112 -19.33 26.00 16.88
C THR A 112 -19.73 26.75 18.13
N ARG A 113 -18.83 26.91 19.06
CA ARG A 113 -19.06 27.66 20.27
C ARG A 113 -18.43 29.04 20.20
#